data_86c285cf831fb55fa3e4a8b289353c51
#
_entry.id   86c285cf831fb55fa3e4a8b289353c51
#
_cell.length_a   1.000
_cell.length_b   1.000
_cell.length_c   1.000
_cell.angle_alpha   90.00
_cell.angle_beta   90.00
_cell.angle_gamma   90.00
#
_symmetry.space_group_name_H-M   'P 1'
#
loop_
_entity.id
_entity.type
_entity.pdbx_description
1 polymer ?
#
loop_
_entity_poly.entity_id
_entity_poly.type
_entity_poly.pdbx_seq_one_letter_code
_entity_poly.pdbx_strand_id
1 'polypeptide(L)'
;EENKLVLSATYQADAKTGPRHLVVHPETKLVYVFTELSSELHVVDFSNDDVKLIEKISALPEGVDAQKWGAAIRLSNDGRFLYVSNRGHDSISVFKLGETLELIQNVPTEGVQPRDFNLSPCGKYCVVANHDTNNLTLFVIDQSTGLLSLLQKNFEAPEAVCVVFA
;
A
#
# COMPACT_ATOMS: atom_id res chain seq x y z
N GLU A 1 -17.26 30.25 11.06
CA GLU A 1 -15.94 29.61 11.12
C GLU A 1 -15.36 29.64 9.70
N GLU A 2 -14.22 30.30 9.51
CA GLU A 2 -13.54 30.30 8.23
C GLU A 2 -13.03 28.89 7.92
N ASN A 3 -13.34 28.37 6.72
CA ASN A 3 -12.82 27.10 6.23
C ASN A 3 -11.31 27.21 5.95
N LYS A 4 -10.51 27.08 6.98
CA LYS A 4 -9.04 27.13 6.92
C LYS A 4 -8.44 25.79 7.31
N LEU A 5 -7.39 25.35 6.60
CA LEU A 5 -6.57 24.26 7.04
C LEU A 5 -5.70 24.72 8.23
N VAL A 6 -5.72 23.93 9.29
CA VAL A 6 -4.91 24.16 10.49
C VAL A 6 -4.09 22.91 10.75
N LEU A 7 -2.77 23.08 10.95
CA LEU A 7 -1.91 22.00 11.42
C LEU A 7 -2.29 21.64 12.85
N SER A 8 -2.81 20.44 13.09
CA SER A 8 -3.19 19.96 14.42
C SER A 8 -2.13 19.07 15.04
N ALA A 9 -1.50 18.18 14.26
CA ALA A 9 -0.50 17.26 14.78
C ALA A 9 0.48 16.84 13.66
N THR A 10 1.66 16.36 14.06
CA THR A 10 2.69 15.90 13.13
C THR A 10 3.28 14.57 13.59
N TYR A 11 3.32 13.59 12.70
CA TYR A 11 4.12 12.39 12.85
C TYR A 11 5.50 12.62 12.21
N GLN A 12 6.56 12.46 12.99
CA GLN A 12 7.92 12.52 12.51
C GLN A 12 8.48 11.11 12.35
N ALA A 13 8.61 10.65 11.11
CA ALA A 13 9.25 9.38 10.80
C ALA A 13 10.79 9.46 10.93
N ASP A 14 11.44 8.31 11.10
CA ASP A 14 12.89 8.23 11.15
C ASP A 14 13.53 8.80 9.87
N ALA A 15 14.72 9.36 10.03
CA ALA A 15 15.47 9.90 8.88
C ALA A 15 15.70 8.81 7.82
N LYS A 16 15.62 9.20 6.54
CA LYS A 16 15.84 8.32 5.37
C LYS A 16 14.77 7.24 5.15
N THR A 17 13.63 7.26 5.84
CA THR A 17 12.51 6.34 5.56
C THR A 17 11.64 6.82 4.39
N GLY A 18 11.43 8.13 4.27
CA GLY A 18 10.69 8.76 3.18
C GLY A 18 9.19 8.41 3.18
N PRO A 19 8.38 8.91 4.14
CA PRO A 19 6.93 8.75 4.10
C PRO A 19 6.37 9.22 2.76
N ARG A 20 5.56 8.39 2.09
CA ARG A 20 5.09 8.67 0.73
C ARG A 20 3.58 8.72 0.61
N HIS A 21 2.91 7.62 0.86
CA HIS A 21 1.45 7.50 0.82
C HIS A 21 0.91 7.03 2.17
N LEU A 22 -0.34 7.36 2.44
CA LEU A 22 -1.03 6.91 3.64
C LEU A 22 -2.49 6.56 3.35
N VAL A 23 -3.07 5.75 4.22
CA VAL A 23 -4.52 5.52 4.31
C VAL A 23 -4.94 5.61 5.77
N VAL A 24 -6.19 6.03 6.00
CA VAL A 24 -6.80 6.08 7.33
C VAL A 24 -7.83 4.98 7.43
N HIS A 25 -7.73 4.17 8.48
CA HIS A 25 -8.75 3.15 8.72
C HIS A 25 -10.08 3.80 9.14
N PRO A 26 -11.20 3.46 8.47
CA PRO A 26 -12.46 4.17 8.69
C PRO A 26 -13.03 4.00 10.10
N GLU A 27 -12.80 2.85 10.74
CA GLU A 27 -13.34 2.53 12.08
C GLU A 27 -12.35 2.89 13.19
N THR A 28 -11.12 2.35 13.15
CA THR A 28 -10.12 2.53 14.21
C THR A 28 -9.47 3.90 14.21
N LYS A 29 -9.57 4.65 13.08
CA LYS A 29 -8.90 5.94 12.84
C LYS A 29 -7.36 5.87 12.84
N LEU A 30 -6.79 4.67 12.93
CA LEU A 30 -5.34 4.49 12.75
C LEU A 30 -4.91 4.90 11.35
N VAL A 31 -3.75 5.51 11.27
CA VAL A 31 -3.14 5.96 10.01
C VAL A 31 -2.02 4.98 9.63
N TYR A 32 -2.12 4.40 8.46
CA TYR A 32 -1.07 3.54 7.90
C TYR A 32 -0.25 4.35 6.90
N VAL A 33 1.00 4.62 7.25
CA VAL A 33 1.94 5.37 6.42
C VAL A 33 2.89 4.40 5.75
N PHE A 34 2.96 4.44 4.41
CA PHE A 34 3.91 3.65 3.66
C PHE A 34 5.12 4.48 3.23
N THR A 35 6.30 3.98 3.54
CA THR A 35 7.55 4.68 3.30
C THR A 35 8.20 4.28 1.98
N GLU A 36 8.72 5.25 1.24
CA GLU A 36 9.36 5.01 -0.05
C GLU A 36 10.74 4.37 0.08
N LEU A 37 11.59 4.94 0.94
CA LEU A 37 13.02 4.60 0.97
C LEU A 37 13.35 3.42 1.87
N SER A 38 12.46 3.04 2.80
CA SER A 38 12.64 1.87 3.66
C SER A 38 11.70 0.71 3.36
N SER A 39 10.65 0.93 2.51
CA SER A 39 9.58 -0.05 2.24
C SER A 39 8.97 -0.60 3.53
N GLU A 40 8.65 0.29 4.47
CA GLU A 40 8.04 -0.04 5.75
C GLU A 40 6.62 0.52 5.84
N LEU A 41 5.75 -0.21 6.51
CA LEU A 41 4.48 0.29 7.01
C LEU A 41 4.65 0.78 8.43
N HIS A 42 4.22 2.02 8.70
CA HIS A 42 4.13 2.59 10.03
C HIS A 42 2.66 2.72 10.41
N VAL A 43 2.26 2.15 11.53
CA VAL A 43 0.93 2.32 12.12
C VAL A 43 1.00 3.46 13.13
N VAL A 44 0.24 4.52 12.89
CA VAL A 44 0.30 5.75 13.70
C VAL A 44 -1.08 6.08 14.24
N ASP A 45 -1.15 6.36 15.52
CA ASP A 45 -2.35 6.83 16.20
C ASP A 45 -2.31 8.36 16.37
N PHE A 46 -3.33 9.04 15.83
CA PHE A 46 -3.56 10.48 15.94
C PHE A 46 -4.80 10.82 16.79
N SER A 47 -5.32 9.87 17.54
CA SER A 47 -6.56 10.06 18.32
C SER A 47 -6.43 11.08 19.44
N ASN A 48 -5.22 11.37 19.86
CA ASN A 48 -4.89 12.36 20.90
C ASN A 48 -3.87 13.37 20.37
N ASP A 49 -3.63 14.44 21.11
CA ASP A 49 -2.59 15.44 20.80
C ASP A 49 -1.16 14.82 20.77
N ASP A 50 -0.98 13.69 21.47
CA ASP A 50 0.26 12.92 21.49
C ASP A 50 0.21 11.85 20.39
N VAL A 51 0.86 12.14 19.26
CA VAL A 51 0.94 11.24 18.09
C VAL A 51 1.84 10.06 18.42
N LYS A 52 1.31 8.84 18.30
CA LYS A 52 2.02 7.61 18.67
C LYS A 52 2.28 6.70 17.49
N LEU A 53 3.54 6.32 17.31
CA LEU A 53 3.89 5.17 16.49
C LEU A 53 3.56 3.89 17.27
N ILE A 54 2.61 3.11 16.72
CA ILE A 54 2.16 1.85 17.33
C ILE A 54 3.04 0.69 16.88
N GLU A 55 3.30 0.62 15.56
CA GLU A 55 4.02 -0.51 14.96
C GLU A 55 4.78 -0.06 13.71
N LYS A 56 5.91 -0.74 13.43
CA LYS A 56 6.62 -0.70 12.14
C LYS A 56 6.86 -2.12 11.66
N ILE A 57 6.58 -2.39 10.38
CA ILE A 57 6.82 -3.68 9.76
C ILE A 57 7.37 -3.50 8.33
N SER A 58 8.31 -4.36 7.93
CA SER A 58 8.79 -4.41 6.54
C SER A 58 7.69 -4.85 5.60
N ALA A 59 7.58 -4.19 4.45
CA ALA A 59 6.71 -4.62 3.36
C ALA A 59 7.35 -5.68 2.46
N LEU A 60 8.60 -6.03 2.69
CA LEU A 60 9.28 -7.10 1.99
C LEU A 60 9.43 -8.32 2.90
N PRO A 61 9.35 -9.55 2.36
CA PRO A 61 9.61 -10.77 3.10
C PRO A 61 11.00 -10.76 3.76
N GLU A 62 11.13 -11.51 4.84
CA GLU A 62 12.41 -11.66 5.53
C GLU A 62 13.47 -12.29 4.60
N GLY A 63 14.70 -11.79 4.66
CA GLY A 63 15.83 -12.28 3.86
C GLY A 63 15.84 -11.83 2.40
N VAL A 64 14.89 -11.04 1.97
CA VAL A 64 14.90 -10.45 0.61
C VAL A 64 15.91 -9.31 0.55
N ASP A 65 16.93 -9.48 -0.28
CA ASP A 65 17.90 -8.44 -0.66
C ASP A 65 17.46 -7.75 -1.96
N ALA A 66 16.51 -6.84 -1.85
CA ALA A 66 16.02 -6.05 -2.96
C ALA A 66 16.09 -4.56 -2.63
N GLN A 67 16.16 -3.74 -3.68
CA GLN A 67 16.06 -2.29 -3.50
C GLN A 67 14.74 -1.95 -2.80
N LYS A 68 14.84 -1.24 -1.69
CA LYS A 68 13.68 -0.72 -0.97
C LYS A 68 13.17 0.52 -1.68
N TRP A 69 12.01 0.40 -2.30
CA TRP A 69 11.40 1.51 -3.04
C TRP A 69 9.87 1.37 -3.05
N GLY A 70 9.27 1.66 -1.89
CA GLY A 70 7.81 1.61 -1.70
C GLY A 70 7.06 2.62 -2.58
N ALA A 71 5.84 2.30 -2.98
CA ALA A 71 5.04 3.19 -3.82
C ALA A 71 3.63 3.44 -3.25
N ALA A 72 2.62 2.71 -3.66
CA ALA A 72 1.24 2.97 -3.30
C ALA A 72 0.78 2.10 -2.12
N ILE A 73 -0.26 2.56 -1.44
CA ILE A 73 -0.95 1.84 -0.36
C ILE A 73 -2.45 1.93 -0.58
N ARG A 74 -3.18 0.83 -0.38
CA ARG A 74 -4.65 0.77 -0.42
C ARG A 74 -5.18 -0.12 0.69
N LEU A 75 -6.31 0.27 1.26
CA LEU A 75 -7.06 -0.50 2.25
C LEU A 75 -8.22 -1.22 1.54
N SER A 76 -8.50 -2.48 1.91
CA SER A 76 -9.70 -3.15 1.44
C SER A 76 -10.97 -2.42 1.91
N ASN A 77 -12.07 -2.58 1.17
CA ASN A 77 -13.33 -1.88 1.47
C ASN A 77 -13.89 -2.21 2.86
N ASP A 78 -13.60 -3.41 3.35
CA ASP A 78 -14.03 -3.89 4.67
C ASP A 78 -13.01 -3.62 5.81
N GLY A 79 -11.90 -2.95 5.49
CA GLY A 79 -10.87 -2.58 6.45
C GLY A 79 -10.01 -3.72 6.97
N ARG A 80 -10.15 -4.95 6.45
CA ARG A 80 -9.43 -6.12 6.99
C ARG A 80 -8.05 -6.36 6.41
N PHE A 81 -7.78 -5.82 5.22
CA PHE A 81 -6.53 -6.06 4.49
C PHE A 81 -5.93 -4.76 3.97
N LEU A 82 -4.61 -4.72 3.96
CA LEU A 82 -3.83 -3.60 3.43
C LEU A 82 -2.91 -4.12 2.33
N TYR A 83 -2.84 -3.36 1.25
CA TYR A 83 -2.03 -3.68 0.08
C TYR A 83 -1.01 -2.58 -0.15
N VAL A 84 0.23 -2.94 -0.47
CA VAL A 84 1.27 -1.98 -0.83
C VAL A 84 2.08 -2.47 -2.03
N SER A 85 2.51 -1.54 -2.89
CA SER A 85 3.35 -1.87 -4.04
C SER A 85 4.82 -1.52 -3.78
N ASN A 86 5.72 -2.44 -4.15
CA ASN A 86 7.17 -2.32 -3.98
C ASN A 86 7.85 -2.27 -5.35
N ARG A 87 8.34 -1.11 -5.75
CA ARG A 87 8.96 -0.90 -7.07
C ARG A 87 10.31 -1.60 -7.23
N GLY A 88 11.10 -1.68 -6.17
CA GLY A 88 12.42 -2.30 -6.25
C GLY A 88 12.40 -3.83 -6.16
N HIS A 89 11.26 -4.40 -5.75
CA HIS A 89 11.00 -5.84 -5.68
C HIS A 89 9.91 -6.28 -6.68
N ASP A 90 9.29 -5.32 -7.36
CA ASP A 90 8.24 -5.51 -8.34
C ASP A 90 7.10 -6.41 -7.86
N SER A 91 6.58 -6.09 -6.67
CA SER A 91 5.56 -6.91 -5.99
C SER A 91 4.44 -6.07 -5.35
N ILE A 92 3.33 -6.76 -5.09
CA ILE A 92 2.33 -6.31 -4.11
C ILE A 92 2.49 -7.15 -2.85
N SER A 93 2.62 -6.49 -1.70
CA SER A 93 2.55 -7.13 -0.38
C SER A 93 1.15 -6.94 0.19
N VAL A 94 0.60 -8.02 0.75
CA VAL A 94 -0.72 -8.05 1.37
C VAL A 94 -0.55 -8.27 2.86
N PHE A 95 -1.16 -7.39 3.64
CA PHE A 95 -1.18 -7.50 5.10
C PHE A 95 -2.60 -7.74 5.58
N LYS A 96 -2.72 -8.65 6.54
CA LYS A 96 -3.93 -8.79 7.34
C LYS A 96 -3.84 -7.85 8.54
N LEU A 97 -4.92 -7.10 8.77
CA LEU A 97 -5.06 -6.24 9.92
C LEU A 97 -5.69 -7.01 11.09
N GLY A 98 -5.12 -6.81 12.28
CA GLY A 98 -5.55 -7.43 13.54
C GLY A 98 -5.01 -6.64 14.72
N GLU A 99 -4.69 -7.30 15.82
CA GLU A 99 -3.96 -6.67 16.94
C GLU A 99 -2.57 -6.18 16.49
N THR A 100 -1.96 -6.89 15.54
CA THR A 100 -0.71 -6.53 14.85
C THR A 100 -0.90 -6.72 13.35
N LEU A 101 -0.02 -6.11 12.55
CA LEU A 101 0.04 -6.35 11.11
C LEU A 101 0.72 -7.70 10.83
N GLU A 102 0.10 -8.48 9.95
CA GLU A 102 0.66 -9.75 9.47
C GLU A 102 0.87 -9.69 7.95
N LEU A 103 2.12 -9.84 7.47
CA LEU A 103 2.41 -10.02 6.05
C LEU A 103 1.97 -11.41 5.62
N ILE A 104 0.84 -11.52 4.91
CA ILE A 104 0.23 -12.80 4.51
C ILE A 104 0.55 -13.22 3.08
N GLN A 105 0.98 -12.27 2.23
CA GLN A 105 1.38 -12.56 0.86
C GLN A 105 2.34 -11.50 0.34
N ASN A 106 3.27 -11.92 -0.52
CA ASN A 106 4.02 -11.06 -1.41
C ASN A 106 3.98 -11.70 -2.81
N VAL A 107 3.36 -11.03 -3.79
CA VAL A 107 3.11 -11.55 -5.13
C VAL A 107 3.78 -10.67 -6.17
N PRO A 108 4.49 -11.24 -7.18
CA PRO A 108 5.09 -10.48 -8.27
C PRO A 108 4.00 -9.78 -9.10
N THR A 109 4.31 -8.57 -9.57
CA THR A 109 3.38 -7.77 -10.40
C THR A 109 3.39 -8.12 -11.87
N GLU A 110 4.21 -9.09 -12.29
CA GLU A 110 4.36 -9.49 -13.70
C GLU A 110 4.77 -8.31 -14.62
N GLY A 111 5.48 -7.36 -14.04
CA GLY A 111 6.02 -6.19 -14.68
C GLY A 111 7.01 -5.48 -13.75
N VAL A 112 7.59 -4.38 -14.21
CA VAL A 112 8.64 -3.65 -13.51
C VAL A 112 8.14 -2.27 -13.08
N GLN A 113 8.52 -1.84 -11.87
CA GLN A 113 8.13 -0.55 -11.29
C GLN A 113 6.60 -0.40 -11.09
N PRO A 114 5.94 -1.20 -10.23
CA PRO A 114 4.53 -1.02 -9.88
C PRO A 114 4.32 0.30 -9.13
N ARG A 115 4.21 1.40 -9.89
CA ARG A 115 4.17 2.76 -9.37
C ARG A 115 2.87 3.08 -8.67
N ASP A 116 1.76 2.55 -9.18
CA ASP A 116 0.45 2.68 -8.57
C ASP A 116 -0.38 1.41 -8.82
N PHE A 117 -1.36 1.21 -8.01
CA PHE A 117 -2.40 0.20 -8.18
C PHE A 117 -3.68 0.68 -7.50
N ASN A 118 -4.80 0.09 -7.86
CA ASN A 118 -6.04 0.37 -7.14
C ASN A 118 -6.92 -0.88 -7.05
N LEU A 119 -7.77 -0.89 -6.03
CA LEU A 119 -8.78 -1.92 -5.81
C LEU A 119 -10.08 -1.48 -6.45
N SER A 120 -10.78 -2.39 -7.12
CA SER A 120 -12.07 -2.09 -7.71
C SER A 120 -13.11 -1.73 -6.63
N PRO A 121 -14.09 -0.86 -6.92
CA PRO A 121 -15.15 -0.49 -5.97
C PRO A 121 -15.92 -1.70 -5.41
N CYS A 122 -16.03 -2.78 -6.18
CA CYS A 122 -16.67 -4.02 -5.71
C CYS A 122 -15.74 -4.88 -4.83
N GLY A 123 -14.49 -4.51 -4.62
CA GLY A 123 -13.50 -5.23 -3.81
C GLY A 123 -13.00 -6.55 -4.40
N LYS A 124 -13.31 -6.88 -5.66
CA LYS A 124 -12.97 -8.18 -6.27
C LYS A 124 -11.70 -8.17 -7.10
N TYR A 125 -11.21 -7.01 -7.50
CA TYR A 125 -10.11 -6.90 -8.42
C TYR A 125 -9.08 -5.89 -7.92
N CYS A 126 -7.81 -6.16 -8.26
CA CYS A 126 -6.69 -5.23 -8.10
C CYS A 126 -6.04 -5.03 -9.47
N VAL A 127 -5.93 -3.79 -9.92
CA VAL A 127 -5.22 -3.42 -11.15
C VAL A 127 -3.92 -2.73 -10.76
N VAL A 128 -2.81 -3.21 -11.30
CA VAL A 128 -1.46 -2.70 -11.04
C VAL A 128 -0.92 -2.06 -12.31
N ALA A 129 -0.37 -0.84 -12.19
CA ALA A 129 0.33 -0.13 -13.26
C ALA A 129 1.84 -0.31 -13.10
N ASN A 130 2.44 -1.10 -13.99
CA ASN A 130 3.88 -1.34 -14.05
C ASN A 130 4.50 -0.34 -15.04
N HIS A 131 5.11 0.71 -14.51
CA HIS A 131 5.56 1.87 -15.28
C HIS A 131 6.63 1.50 -16.32
N ASP A 132 7.69 0.79 -15.93
CA ASP A 132 8.85 0.58 -16.79
C ASP A 132 8.62 -0.49 -17.86
N THR A 133 7.68 -1.41 -17.63
CA THR A 133 7.26 -2.41 -18.62
C THR A 133 6.05 -2.00 -19.43
N ASN A 134 5.48 -0.81 -19.18
CA ASN A 134 4.35 -0.25 -19.93
C ASN A 134 3.14 -1.20 -20.00
N ASN A 135 2.85 -1.88 -18.88
CA ASN A 135 1.75 -2.83 -18.84
C ASN A 135 0.94 -2.72 -17.56
N LEU A 136 -0.32 -3.15 -17.67
CA LEU A 136 -1.16 -3.41 -16.49
C LEU A 136 -1.19 -4.89 -16.19
N THR A 137 -1.36 -5.18 -14.89
CA THR A 137 -1.64 -6.53 -14.39
C THR A 137 -2.92 -6.49 -13.60
N LEU A 138 -3.78 -7.49 -13.82
CA LEU A 138 -5.05 -7.65 -13.15
C LEU A 138 -4.99 -8.89 -12.25
N PHE A 139 -5.33 -8.70 -10.98
CA PHE A 139 -5.51 -9.77 -9.99
C PHE A 139 -6.97 -9.86 -9.56
N VAL A 140 -7.39 -11.09 -9.23
CA VAL A 140 -8.60 -11.34 -8.43
C VAL A 140 -8.23 -11.30 -6.95
N ILE A 141 -9.09 -10.69 -6.15
CA ILE A 141 -8.98 -10.65 -4.69
C ILE A 141 -9.95 -11.69 -4.11
N ASP A 142 -9.43 -12.63 -3.35
CA ASP A 142 -10.27 -13.46 -2.47
C ASP A 142 -10.72 -12.58 -1.29
N GLN A 143 -11.99 -12.22 -1.28
CA GLN A 143 -12.55 -11.31 -0.27
C GLN A 143 -12.55 -11.90 1.15
N SER A 144 -12.41 -13.21 1.31
CA SER A 144 -12.35 -13.86 2.62
C SER A 144 -10.96 -13.85 3.24
N THR A 145 -9.93 -13.98 2.40
CA THR A 145 -8.52 -14.10 2.82
C THR A 145 -7.67 -12.87 2.49
N GLY A 146 -8.14 -12.00 1.58
CA GLY A 146 -7.39 -10.85 1.06
C GLY A 146 -6.35 -11.21 0.01
N LEU A 147 -6.14 -12.48 -0.27
CA LEU A 147 -5.07 -12.95 -1.17
C LEU A 147 -5.36 -12.58 -2.63
N LEU A 148 -4.27 -12.27 -3.34
CA LEU A 148 -4.28 -11.95 -4.76
C LEU A 148 -3.96 -13.19 -5.61
N SER A 149 -4.74 -13.41 -6.67
CA SER A 149 -4.48 -14.41 -7.69
C SER A 149 -4.41 -13.75 -9.07
N LEU A 150 -3.35 -14.04 -9.82
CA LEU A 150 -3.17 -13.48 -11.17
C LEU A 150 -4.32 -13.89 -12.09
N LEU A 151 -4.98 -12.90 -12.70
CA LEU A 151 -6.03 -13.11 -13.68
C LEU A 151 -5.54 -12.81 -15.10
N GLN A 152 -4.89 -11.67 -15.28
CA GLN A 152 -4.40 -11.22 -16.59
C GLN A 152 -3.14 -10.37 -16.41
N LYS A 153 -2.21 -10.49 -17.36
CA LYS A 153 -0.99 -9.67 -17.42
C LYS A 153 -0.77 -9.15 -18.85
N ASN A 154 0.21 -8.26 -18.98
CA ASN A 154 0.65 -7.69 -20.25
C ASN A 154 -0.43 -6.93 -21.03
N PHE A 155 -1.39 -6.30 -20.31
CA PHE A 155 -2.26 -5.35 -20.97
C PHE A 155 -1.46 -4.06 -21.21
N GLU A 156 -1.28 -3.68 -22.47
CA GLU A 156 -0.47 -2.52 -22.85
C GLU A 156 -1.06 -1.21 -22.29
N ALA A 157 -0.24 -0.46 -21.58
CA ALA A 157 -0.57 0.85 -21.01
C ALA A 157 0.71 1.68 -20.83
N PRO A 158 1.16 2.38 -21.89
CA PRO A 158 2.41 3.13 -21.86
C PRO A 158 2.42 4.19 -20.74
N GLU A 159 3.53 4.22 -19.98
CA GLU A 159 3.81 5.21 -18.93
C GLU A 159 2.69 5.37 -17.88
N ALA A 160 1.93 4.31 -17.61
CA ALA A 160 0.87 4.35 -16.61
C ALA A 160 1.42 4.57 -15.20
N VAL A 161 0.97 5.64 -14.55
CA VAL A 161 1.45 6.07 -13.22
C VAL A 161 0.33 6.21 -12.18
N CYS A 162 -0.92 6.04 -12.60
CA CYS A 162 -2.08 6.16 -11.73
C CYS A 162 -3.21 5.22 -12.22
N VAL A 163 -3.89 4.58 -11.27
CA VAL A 163 -5.06 3.72 -11.54
C VAL A 163 -6.28 4.28 -10.80
N VAL A 164 -7.32 4.63 -11.55
CA VAL A 164 -8.59 5.14 -11.00
C VAL A 164 -9.74 4.37 -11.63
N PHE A 165 -10.70 3.96 -10.81
CA PHE A 165 -11.98 3.42 -11.26
C PHE A 165 -13.03 4.53 -11.34
N ALA A 166 -13.81 4.53 -12.41
CA ALA A 166 -14.91 5.46 -12.61
C ALA A 166 -16.23 4.92 -12.06
#